data_9c16f18df3910178bce4973bc812bdcb
#
_entry.id   9c16f18df3910178bce4973bc812bdcb
#
_cell.length_a   1.000
_cell.length_b   1.000
_cell.length_c   1.000
_cell.angle_alpha   90.00
_cell.angle_beta   90.00
_cell.angle_gamma   90.00
#
_symmetry.space_group_name_H-M   'P 1'
#
loop_
_entity.id
_entity.type
_entity.pdbx_description
1 polymer ?
#
loop_
_entity_poly.entity_id
_entity_poly.type
_entity_poly.pdbx_seq_one_letter_code
_entity_poly.pdbx_strand_id
1 'polypeptide(L)'
;MPAQPAWVGAWRQRLALKYATASMRLAGRAEDEAALRDARQLCPTGADPGLAGAIFGAWRQLALQPPGVSADPLAKVTEMLGFAWDDEALADLCAAIDYQVRAGWPAPFAAAAIAARVVAMRPDAELFAWWLADLVLAQNLRWPRPLPLLIAQAFAPAFRADAGGKRIRPGEKSFERVVCVALVAAAADACRLASDLSRRAEKLLAVAPKLRAKGAGDVISCS
;
A
#
# COMPACT_ATOMS: atom_id res chain seq x y z
N MET A 1 24.34 -6.64 6.44
CA MET A 1 22.90 -6.95 6.48
C MET A 1 22.68 -8.31 5.82
N PRO A 2 21.87 -9.22 6.35
CA PRO A 2 21.56 -10.46 5.65
C PRO A 2 20.89 -10.15 4.32
N ALA A 3 21.23 -10.91 3.29
CA ALA A 3 20.63 -10.78 1.97
C ALA A 3 19.11 -10.99 2.07
N GLN A 4 18.34 -10.14 1.43
CA GLN A 4 16.88 -10.32 1.41
C GLN A 4 16.53 -11.59 0.65
N PRO A 5 15.57 -12.41 1.13
CA PRO A 5 15.10 -13.58 0.39
C PRO A 5 14.60 -13.21 -1.01
N ALA A 6 14.89 -14.06 -2.00
CA ALA A 6 14.55 -13.82 -3.41
C ALA A 6 13.04 -13.54 -3.66
N TRP A 7 12.16 -14.06 -2.81
CA TRP A 7 10.71 -13.88 -2.93
C TRP A 7 10.18 -12.54 -2.40
N VAL A 8 10.98 -11.73 -1.68
CA VAL A 8 10.51 -10.47 -1.05
C VAL A 8 10.01 -9.46 -2.07
N GLY A 9 10.64 -9.38 -3.24
CA GLY A 9 10.16 -8.53 -4.34
C GLY A 9 8.76 -8.92 -4.80
N ALA A 10 8.54 -10.19 -5.04
CA ALA A 10 7.23 -10.74 -5.43
C ALA A 10 6.17 -10.54 -4.33
N TRP A 11 6.54 -10.68 -3.07
CA TRP A 11 5.66 -10.43 -1.93
C TRP A 11 5.16 -8.98 -1.90
N ARG A 12 6.07 -8.01 -2.04
CA ARG A 12 5.70 -6.58 -2.09
C ARG A 12 4.81 -6.25 -3.27
N GLN A 13 5.10 -6.80 -4.44
CA GLN A 13 4.26 -6.60 -5.63
C GLN A 13 2.85 -7.18 -5.46
N ARG A 14 2.72 -8.36 -4.86
CA ARG A 14 1.41 -8.96 -4.56
C ARG A 14 0.62 -8.16 -3.53
N LEU A 15 1.28 -7.64 -2.49
CA LEU A 15 0.65 -6.71 -1.58
C LEU A 15 0.16 -5.46 -2.35
N ALA A 16 1.02 -4.80 -3.11
CA ALA A 16 0.64 -3.61 -3.87
C ALA A 16 -0.58 -3.87 -4.78
N LEU A 17 -0.62 -5.03 -5.46
CA LEU A 17 -1.73 -5.41 -6.33
C LEU A 17 -3.04 -5.63 -5.53
N LYS A 18 -2.99 -6.39 -4.43
CA LYS A 18 -4.14 -6.60 -3.54
C LYS A 18 -4.70 -5.27 -3.03
N TYR A 19 -3.83 -4.33 -2.67
CA TYR A 19 -4.25 -3.03 -2.14
C TYR A 19 -4.75 -2.07 -3.22
N ALA A 20 -4.20 -2.17 -4.43
CA ALA A 20 -4.75 -1.48 -5.59
C ALA A 20 -6.18 -1.97 -5.91
N THR A 21 -6.44 -3.28 -5.85
CA THR A 21 -7.79 -3.84 -6.01
C THR A 21 -8.77 -3.34 -4.95
N ALA A 22 -8.35 -3.26 -3.69
CA ALA A 22 -9.16 -2.66 -2.63
C ALA A 22 -9.44 -1.17 -2.88
N SER A 23 -8.47 -0.45 -3.44
CA SER A 23 -8.60 0.96 -3.83
C SER A 23 -9.62 1.14 -4.96
N MET A 24 -9.61 0.28 -5.99
CA MET A 24 -10.61 0.30 -7.05
C MET A 24 -12.00 0.08 -6.50
N ARG A 25 -12.17 -0.89 -5.60
CA ARG A 25 -13.43 -1.12 -4.91
C ARG A 25 -13.88 0.09 -4.08
N LEU A 26 -12.95 0.80 -3.43
CA LEU A 26 -13.25 2.03 -2.69
C LEU A 26 -13.71 3.15 -3.62
N ALA A 27 -13.14 3.22 -4.83
CA ALA A 27 -13.55 4.12 -5.90
C ALA A 27 -14.85 3.69 -6.62
N GLY A 28 -15.56 2.65 -6.13
CA GLY A 28 -16.80 2.16 -6.73
C GLY A 28 -16.61 1.36 -8.03
N ARG A 29 -15.42 0.81 -8.25
CA ARG A 29 -15.06 0.07 -9.47
C ARG A 29 -14.80 -1.41 -9.17
N ALA A 30 -14.89 -2.26 -10.20
CA ALA A 30 -14.88 -3.71 -10.07
C ALA A 30 -13.67 -4.40 -10.72
N GLU A 31 -12.64 -3.64 -11.10
CA GLU A 31 -11.43 -4.20 -11.70
C GLU A 31 -10.73 -5.14 -10.72
N ASP A 32 -10.41 -6.33 -11.19
CA ASP A 32 -9.69 -7.35 -10.44
C ASP A 32 -8.16 -7.20 -10.55
N GLU A 33 -7.43 -8.08 -9.86
CA GLU A 33 -5.96 -8.07 -9.87
C GLU A 33 -5.37 -8.29 -11.27
N ALA A 34 -6.04 -9.07 -12.15
CA ALA A 34 -5.57 -9.31 -13.50
C ALA A 34 -5.68 -8.03 -14.35
N ALA A 35 -6.85 -7.38 -14.31
CA ALA A 35 -7.07 -6.12 -15.01
C ALA A 35 -6.09 -5.01 -14.60
N LEU A 36 -5.83 -4.87 -13.28
CA LEU A 36 -4.87 -3.89 -12.75
C LEU A 36 -3.43 -4.16 -13.21
N ARG A 37 -3.03 -5.43 -13.17
CA ARG A 37 -1.71 -5.85 -13.63
C ARG A 37 -1.56 -5.58 -15.13
N ASP A 38 -2.55 -5.98 -15.92
CA ASP A 38 -2.52 -5.86 -17.37
C ASP A 38 -2.57 -4.38 -17.80
N ALA A 39 -3.39 -3.53 -17.17
CA ALA A 39 -3.41 -2.10 -17.39
C ALA A 39 -2.03 -1.44 -17.22
N ARG A 40 -1.21 -1.95 -16.30
CA ARG A 40 0.14 -1.42 -16.06
C ARG A 40 1.21 -2.08 -16.93
N GLN A 41 1.14 -3.40 -17.14
CA GLN A 41 2.19 -4.14 -17.86
C GLN A 41 2.07 -4.03 -19.37
N LEU A 42 0.85 -3.94 -19.89
CA LEU A 42 0.57 -3.83 -21.32
C LEU A 42 0.49 -2.36 -21.79
N CYS A 43 0.56 -1.40 -20.87
CA CYS A 43 0.61 0.02 -21.22
C CYS A 43 1.92 0.33 -21.94
N PRO A 44 1.90 0.88 -23.17
CA PRO A 44 3.09 1.33 -23.86
C PRO A 44 3.87 2.39 -23.06
N THR A 45 5.17 2.43 -23.23
CA THR A 45 6.01 3.45 -22.57
C THR A 45 5.56 4.85 -22.97
N GLY A 46 5.26 5.69 -21.98
CA GLY A 46 4.79 7.06 -22.18
C GLY A 46 3.29 7.21 -22.43
N ALA A 47 2.54 6.12 -22.53
CA ALA A 47 1.08 6.17 -22.61
C ALA A 47 0.43 6.25 -21.21
N ASP A 48 -0.80 6.75 -21.17
CA ASP A 48 -1.61 6.78 -19.94
C ASP A 48 -2.08 5.36 -19.59
N PRO A 49 -1.71 4.82 -18.42
CA PRO A 49 -2.16 3.50 -17.96
C PRO A 49 -3.63 3.50 -17.48
N GLY A 50 -4.31 4.62 -17.57
CA GLY A 50 -5.64 4.83 -17.02
C GLY A 50 -5.67 4.75 -15.47
N LEU A 51 -6.84 4.98 -14.89
CA LEU A 51 -7.02 5.01 -13.44
C LEU A 51 -6.52 3.72 -12.76
N ALA A 52 -6.82 2.55 -13.32
CA ALA A 52 -6.41 1.26 -12.77
C ALA A 52 -4.89 1.11 -12.71
N GLY A 53 -4.20 1.43 -13.80
CA GLY A 53 -2.74 1.39 -13.85
C GLY A 53 -2.07 2.45 -12.99
N ALA A 54 -2.67 3.64 -12.87
CA ALA A 54 -2.20 4.73 -12.03
C ALA A 54 -2.31 4.37 -10.53
N ILE A 55 -3.46 3.87 -10.08
CA ILE A 55 -3.66 3.40 -8.70
C ILE A 55 -2.67 2.27 -8.37
N PHE A 56 -2.51 1.28 -9.24
CA PHE A 56 -1.52 0.22 -9.01
C PHE A 56 -0.09 0.78 -8.99
N GLY A 57 0.21 1.76 -9.83
CA GLY A 57 1.49 2.49 -9.82
C GLY A 57 1.77 3.17 -8.49
N ALA A 58 0.78 3.86 -7.90
CA ALA A 58 0.89 4.54 -6.62
C ALA A 58 1.21 3.56 -5.47
N TRP A 59 0.55 2.40 -5.41
CA TRP A 59 0.83 1.36 -4.40
C TRP A 59 2.19 0.68 -4.61
N ARG A 60 2.62 0.49 -5.84
CA ARG A 60 3.99 0.02 -6.13
C ARG A 60 5.04 1.03 -5.69
N GLN A 61 4.80 2.31 -5.95
CA GLN A 61 5.70 3.38 -5.51
C GLN A 61 5.86 3.35 -3.98
N LEU A 62 4.76 3.23 -3.21
CA LEU A 62 4.82 3.09 -1.76
C LEU A 62 5.74 1.95 -1.34
N ALA A 63 5.57 0.77 -1.92
CA ALA A 63 6.33 -0.43 -1.56
C ALA A 63 7.84 -0.36 -1.93
N LEU A 64 8.23 0.55 -2.83
CA LEU A 64 9.59 0.66 -3.33
C LEU A 64 10.37 1.83 -2.74
N GLN A 65 9.69 2.92 -2.33
CA GLN A 65 10.35 4.11 -1.80
C GLN A 65 10.84 3.92 -0.36
N PRO A 66 11.84 4.71 0.08
CA PRO A 66 12.17 4.82 1.50
C PRO A 66 11.00 5.47 2.26
N PRO A 67 10.89 5.28 3.59
CA PRO A 67 9.77 5.80 4.39
C PRO A 67 9.83 7.32 4.66
N GLY A 68 10.65 8.06 3.91
CA GLY A 68 10.72 9.53 4.01
C GLY A 68 9.46 10.21 3.47
N VAL A 69 9.07 11.33 4.08
CA VAL A 69 7.97 12.18 3.63
C VAL A 69 8.54 13.51 3.15
N SER A 70 8.19 13.91 1.93
CA SER A 70 8.46 15.23 1.37
C SER A 70 7.39 15.60 0.35
N ALA A 71 7.21 16.89 0.08
CA ALA A 71 6.10 17.39 -0.74
C ALA A 71 6.12 16.83 -2.18
N ASP A 72 7.29 16.82 -2.87
CA ASP A 72 7.38 16.38 -4.26
C ASP A 72 6.92 14.93 -4.51
N PRO A 73 7.36 13.91 -3.74
CA PRO A 73 6.83 12.56 -3.87
C PRO A 73 5.34 12.47 -3.58
N LEU A 74 4.82 13.25 -2.62
CA LEU A 74 3.39 13.28 -2.31
C LEU A 74 2.59 13.90 -3.45
N ALA A 75 3.03 15.00 -4.04
CA ALA A 75 2.41 15.63 -5.20
C ALA A 75 2.28 14.64 -6.37
N LYS A 76 3.36 13.90 -6.68
CA LYS A 76 3.31 12.85 -7.73
C LYS A 76 2.28 11.76 -7.44
N VAL A 77 2.13 11.36 -6.19
CA VAL A 77 1.12 10.35 -5.81
C VAL A 77 -0.28 10.90 -5.94
N THR A 78 -0.53 12.14 -5.54
CA THR A 78 -1.85 12.77 -5.70
C THR A 78 -2.23 12.91 -7.17
N GLU A 79 -1.29 13.28 -8.04
CA GLU A 79 -1.49 13.29 -9.50
C GLU A 79 -1.84 11.90 -10.04
N MET A 80 -1.11 10.85 -9.62
CA MET A 80 -1.42 9.46 -10.01
C MET A 80 -2.81 9.02 -9.54
N LEU A 81 -3.30 9.56 -8.43
CA LEU A 81 -4.63 9.28 -7.89
C LEU A 81 -5.72 10.17 -8.51
N GLY A 82 -5.36 11.03 -9.46
CA GLY A 82 -6.29 11.79 -10.29
C GLY A 82 -6.67 13.17 -9.75
N PHE A 83 -5.87 13.73 -8.84
CA PHE A 83 -6.11 15.09 -8.34
C PHE A 83 -4.81 15.85 -8.05
N ALA A 84 -4.85 17.17 -8.31
CA ALA A 84 -3.81 18.07 -7.85
C ALA A 84 -4.04 18.44 -6.38
N TRP A 85 -2.96 18.66 -5.67
CA TRP A 85 -2.98 19.13 -4.28
C TRP A 85 -2.19 20.42 -4.18
N ASP A 86 -2.61 21.31 -3.29
CA ASP A 86 -1.89 22.54 -3.01
C ASP A 86 -0.56 22.26 -2.30
N ASP A 87 0.51 22.92 -2.74
CA ASP A 87 1.87 22.69 -2.24
C ASP A 87 2.00 23.07 -0.76
N GLU A 88 1.33 24.13 -0.31
CA GLU A 88 1.31 24.55 1.09
C GLU A 88 0.63 23.49 1.96
N ALA A 89 -0.51 22.96 1.52
CA ALA A 89 -1.21 21.91 2.22
C ALA A 89 -0.41 20.58 2.28
N LEU A 90 0.37 20.25 1.24
CA LEU A 90 1.29 19.10 1.28
C LEU A 90 2.45 19.35 2.26
N ALA A 91 3.00 20.55 2.29
CA ALA A 91 4.03 20.93 3.26
C ALA A 91 3.50 20.84 4.70
N ASP A 92 2.29 21.29 4.96
CA ASP A 92 1.60 21.15 6.25
C ASP A 92 1.39 19.69 6.67
N LEU A 93 1.05 18.82 5.73
CA LEU A 93 0.94 17.38 5.99
C LEU A 93 2.31 16.79 6.35
N CYS A 94 3.37 17.14 5.63
CA CYS A 94 4.74 16.71 5.95
C CYS A 94 5.15 17.15 7.36
N ALA A 95 4.92 18.41 7.71
CA ALA A 95 5.23 18.95 9.03
C ALA A 95 4.44 18.23 10.15
N ALA A 96 3.16 17.93 9.91
CA ALA A 96 2.32 17.19 10.87
C ALA A 96 2.83 15.78 11.10
N ILE A 97 3.26 15.08 10.04
CA ILE A 97 3.83 13.72 10.13
C ILE A 97 5.14 13.76 10.92
N ASP A 98 6.04 14.67 10.59
CA ASP A 98 7.31 14.85 11.29
C ASP A 98 7.12 15.15 12.78
N TYR A 99 6.12 15.96 13.09
CA TYR A 99 5.75 16.25 14.49
C TYR A 99 5.33 14.98 15.23
N GLN A 100 4.44 14.16 14.65
CA GLN A 100 3.96 12.92 15.28
C GLN A 100 5.08 11.89 15.48
N VAL A 101 5.97 11.76 14.50
CA VAL A 101 7.13 10.87 14.60
C VAL A 101 8.06 11.30 15.74
N ARG A 102 8.37 12.61 15.83
CA ARG A 102 9.21 13.15 16.90
C ARG A 102 8.56 13.08 18.28
N ALA A 103 7.24 13.26 18.34
CA ALA A 103 6.47 13.14 19.57
C ALA A 103 6.28 11.69 20.05
N GLY A 104 6.70 10.71 19.24
CA GLY A 104 6.64 9.28 19.59
C GLY A 104 5.21 8.73 19.64
N TRP A 105 4.33 9.23 18.80
CA TRP A 105 2.96 8.72 18.74
C TRP A 105 2.95 7.23 18.39
N PRO A 106 2.08 6.41 19.03
CA PRO A 106 1.93 5.02 18.62
C PRO A 106 1.52 4.92 17.15
N ALA A 107 2.21 4.08 16.39
CA ALA A 107 2.11 4.02 14.93
C ALA A 107 0.67 3.96 14.38
N PRO A 108 -0.26 3.12 14.91
CA PRO A 108 -1.62 3.07 14.37
C PRO A 108 -2.42 4.35 14.63
N PHE A 109 -2.17 5.03 15.76
CA PHE A 109 -2.84 6.31 16.06
C PHE A 109 -2.31 7.44 15.19
N ALA A 110 -1.00 7.50 14.96
CA ALA A 110 -0.39 8.45 14.03
C ALA A 110 -0.96 8.28 12.61
N ALA A 111 -1.02 7.04 12.12
CA ALA A 111 -1.59 6.72 10.82
C ALA A 111 -3.07 7.12 10.71
N ALA A 112 -3.87 6.82 11.74
CA ALA A 112 -5.29 7.18 11.77
C ALA A 112 -5.49 8.71 11.80
N ALA A 113 -4.70 9.42 12.59
CA ALA A 113 -4.79 10.89 12.69
C ALA A 113 -4.42 11.58 11.37
N ILE A 114 -3.37 11.11 10.67
CA ILE A 114 -3.00 11.66 9.36
C ILE A 114 -4.06 11.34 8.32
N ALA A 115 -4.61 10.13 8.28
CA ALA A 115 -5.71 9.81 7.38
C ALA A 115 -6.95 10.68 7.62
N ALA A 116 -7.30 10.92 8.88
CA ALA A 116 -8.39 11.81 9.27
C ALA A 116 -8.12 13.26 8.82
N ARG A 117 -6.89 13.75 9.00
CA ARG A 117 -6.49 15.10 8.55
C ARG A 117 -6.62 15.26 7.04
N VAL A 118 -6.14 14.28 6.25
CA VAL A 118 -6.27 14.29 4.79
C VAL A 118 -7.74 14.43 4.37
N VAL A 119 -8.62 13.60 4.92
CA VAL A 119 -10.05 13.59 4.56
C VAL A 119 -10.76 14.87 5.08
N ALA A 120 -10.33 15.44 6.20
CA ALA A 120 -10.85 16.73 6.69
C ALA A 120 -10.47 17.89 5.75
N MET A 121 -9.26 17.87 5.18
CA MET A 121 -8.81 18.87 4.20
C MET A 121 -9.47 18.64 2.85
N ARG A 122 -9.63 17.37 2.44
CA ARG A 122 -10.15 16.99 1.13
C ARG A 122 -10.93 15.68 1.21
N PRO A 123 -12.27 15.73 1.32
CA PRO A 123 -13.11 14.53 1.50
C PRO A 123 -13.07 13.50 0.36
N ASP A 124 -12.71 13.91 -0.85
CA ASP A 124 -12.54 13.06 -2.03
C ASP A 124 -11.18 12.35 -2.08
N ALA A 125 -10.22 12.75 -1.23
CA ALA A 125 -8.86 12.20 -1.21
C ALA A 125 -8.70 10.96 -0.30
N GLU A 126 -9.75 10.17 -0.11
CA GLU A 126 -9.70 9.01 0.79
C GLU A 126 -8.65 7.95 0.37
N LEU A 127 -8.43 7.75 -0.92
CA LEU A 127 -7.37 6.86 -1.41
C LEU A 127 -5.98 7.32 -0.97
N PHE A 128 -5.72 8.61 -1.08
CA PHE A 128 -4.47 9.21 -0.61
C PHE A 128 -4.33 9.13 0.90
N ALA A 129 -5.42 9.31 1.64
CA ALA A 129 -5.42 9.17 3.10
C ALA A 129 -4.94 7.77 3.54
N TRP A 130 -5.42 6.70 2.89
CA TRP A 130 -4.99 5.33 3.16
C TRP A 130 -3.54 5.08 2.76
N TRP A 131 -3.13 5.60 1.60
CA TRP A 131 -1.76 5.49 1.12
C TRP A 131 -0.78 6.17 2.09
N LEU A 132 -1.10 7.37 2.55
CA LEU A 132 -0.28 8.13 3.48
C LEU A 132 -0.26 7.50 4.88
N ALA A 133 -1.37 6.89 5.32
CA ALA A 133 -1.43 6.15 6.57
C ALA A 133 -0.42 4.99 6.62
N ASP A 134 -0.28 4.22 5.54
CA ASP A 134 0.71 3.14 5.44
C ASP A 134 2.15 3.67 5.43
N LEU A 135 2.40 4.84 4.83
CA LEU A 135 3.70 5.50 4.89
C LEU A 135 4.05 5.95 6.32
N VAL A 136 3.09 6.55 7.02
CA VAL A 136 3.24 6.99 8.42
C VAL A 136 3.47 5.81 9.37
N LEU A 137 2.78 4.68 9.14
CA LEU A 137 3.06 3.44 9.87
C LEU A 137 4.53 3.03 9.72
N ALA A 138 5.06 3.03 8.50
CA ALA A 138 6.43 2.62 8.23
C ALA A 138 7.45 3.54 8.93
N GLN A 139 7.20 4.85 8.93
CA GLN A 139 8.06 5.80 9.63
C GLN A 139 8.08 5.56 11.14
N ASN A 140 6.91 5.47 11.75
CA ASN A 140 6.81 5.29 13.21
C ASN A 140 7.36 3.93 13.67
N LEU A 141 7.20 2.88 12.86
CA LEU A 141 7.73 1.54 13.11
C LEU A 141 9.20 1.39 12.65
N ARG A 142 9.79 2.44 12.08
CA ARG A 142 11.17 2.44 11.56
C ARG A 142 11.43 1.32 10.56
N TRP A 143 10.44 1.00 9.75
CA TRP A 143 10.61 0.02 8.69
C TRP A 143 11.52 0.55 7.59
N PRO A 144 12.37 -0.28 7.00
CA PRO A 144 13.27 0.17 5.93
C PRO A 144 12.51 0.55 4.64
N ARG A 145 11.29 0.04 4.47
CA ARG A 145 10.38 0.35 3.37
C ARG A 145 8.93 0.22 3.84
N PRO A 146 8.04 1.10 3.38
CA PRO A 146 6.61 0.97 3.63
C PRO A 146 6.04 -0.33 3.08
N LEU A 147 4.98 -0.79 3.69
CA LEU A 147 4.17 -1.92 3.23
C LEU A 147 2.72 -1.45 3.11
N PRO A 148 2.06 -1.69 1.97
CA PRO A 148 0.63 -1.51 1.88
C PRO A 148 -0.07 -2.49 2.83
N LEU A 149 -0.89 -2.01 3.78
CA LEU A 149 -1.52 -2.86 4.80
C LEU A 149 -2.99 -2.51 5.06
N LEU A 150 -3.33 -1.23 5.20
CA LEU A 150 -4.60 -0.83 5.82
C LEU A 150 -5.81 -0.89 4.89
N ILE A 151 -5.71 -0.36 3.67
CA ILE A 151 -6.88 -0.19 2.79
C ILE A 151 -7.59 -1.50 2.44
N ALA A 152 -6.88 -2.64 2.37
CA ALA A 152 -7.51 -3.93 2.13
C ALA A 152 -8.48 -4.34 3.25
N GLN A 153 -8.33 -3.78 4.43
CA GLN A 153 -9.19 -4.01 5.58
C GLN A 153 -10.40 -3.05 5.62
N ALA A 154 -10.44 -2.02 4.78
CA ALA A 154 -11.50 -1.00 4.78
C ALA A 154 -12.93 -1.57 4.62
N PHE A 155 -13.04 -2.79 4.08
CA PHE A 155 -14.32 -3.49 3.93
C PHE A 155 -14.51 -4.66 4.91
N ALA A 156 -13.57 -4.84 5.85
CA ALA A 156 -13.68 -5.87 6.88
C ALA A 156 -14.84 -5.55 7.86
N PRO A 157 -15.40 -6.55 8.53
CA PRO A 157 -16.48 -6.34 9.49
C PRO A 157 -16.16 -5.31 10.58
N ALA A 158 -14.90 -5.19 10.99
CA ALA A 158 -14.44 -4.19 11.96
C ALA A 158 -14.70 -2.74 11.52
N PHE A 159 -14.78 -2.47 10.21
CA PHE A 159 -15.09 -1.14 9.66
C PHE A 159 -16.58 -0.87 9.48
N ARG A 160 -17.47 -1.73 9.97
CA ARG A 160 -18.92 -1.47 9.94
C ARG A 160 -19.36 -0.82 11.25
N ALA A 161 -20.01 0.33 11.16
CA ALA A 161 -20.41 1.12 12.32
C ALA A 161 -21.50 0.45 13.16
N ASP A 162 -22.40 -0.27 12.49
CA ASP A 162 -23.59 -0.89 13.06
C ASP A 162 -24.14 -2.02 12.17
N ALA A 163 -25.28 -2.57 12.54
CA ALA A 163 -26.02 -3.54 11.75
C ALA A 163 -26.47 -3.01 10.37
N GLY A 164 -26.52 -1.68 10.18
CA GLY A 164 -26.84 -1.02 8.91
C GLY A 164 -25.69 -1.05 7.90
N GLY A 165 -24.51 -1.48 8.29
CA GLY A 165 -23.40 -1.76 7.39
C GLY A 165 -22.68 -0.53 6.84
N LYS A 166 -22.95 0.68 7.35
CA LYS A 166 -22.21 1.89 6.97
C LYS A 166 -20.74 1.71 7.33
N ARG A 167 -19.85 2.00 6.37
CA ARG A 167 -18.41 1.91 6.58
C ARG A 167 -17.91 3.09 7.43
N ILE A 168 -17.10 2.79 8.44
CA ILE A 168 -16.38 3.79 9.23
C ILE A 168 -15.28 4.39 8.33
N ARG A 169 -15.29 5.71 8.19
CA ARG A 169 -14.35 6.46 7.35
C ARG A 169 -13.29 7.18 8.20
N PRO A 170 -12.15 7.58 7.60
CA PRO A 170 -11.19 8.44 8.26
C PRO A 170 -11.87 9.68 8.86
N GLY A 171 -11.56 9.99 10.14
CA GLY A 171 -12.15 11.10 10.88
C GLY A 171 -13.43 10.78 11.66
N GLU A 172 -14.07 9.63 11.45
CA GLU A 172 -15.21 9.22 12.29
C GLU A 172 -14.77 8.69 13.67
N LYS A 173 -15.64 8.84 14.67
CA LYS A 173 -15.36 8.61 16.11
C LYS A 173 -14.66 7.29 16.44
N SER A 174 -14.93 6.22 15.72
CA SER A 174 -14.36 4.88 15.98
C SER A 174 -13.15 4.55 15.09
N PHE A 175 -12.74 5.46 14.21
CA PHE A 175 -11.75 5.18 13.17
C PHE A 175 -10.39 4.74 13.74
N GLU A 176 -9.86 5.41 14.75
CA GLU A 176 -8.59 5.06 15.38
C GLU A 176 -8.59 3.62 15.92
N ARG A 177 -9.64 3.24 16.65
CA ARG A 177 -9.80 1.89 17.18
C ARG A 177 -9.83 0.85 16.06
N VAL A 178 -10.55 1.15 14.99
CA VAL A 178 -10.69 0.22 13.86
C VAL A 178 -9.38 0.08 13.09
N VAL A 179 -8.59 1.14 12.97
CA VAL A 179 -7.24 1.08 12.37
C VAL A 179 -6.31 0.16 13.17
N CYS A 180 -6.38 0.17 14.51
CA CYS A 180 -5.60 -0.76 15.34
C CYS A 180 -5.98 -2.23 15.04
N VAL A 181 -7.27 -2.55 14.95
CA VAL A 181 -7.74 -3.90 14.60
C VAL A 181 -7.34 -4.27 13.17
N ALA A 182 -7.49 -3.33 12.25
CA ALA A 182 -7.12 -3.49 10.84
C ALA A 182 -5.62 -3.80 10.68
N LEU A 183 -4.76 -3.10 11.41
CA LEU A 183 -3.32 -3.32 11.34
C LEU A 183 -2.96 -4.75 11.76
N VAL A 184 -3.55 -5.26 12.82
CA VAL A 184 -3.31 -6.65 13.29
C VAL A 184 -3.75 -7.65 12.22
N ALA A 185 -4.94 -7.49 11.66
CA ALA A 185 -5.47 -8.37 10.62
C ALA A 185 -4.61 -8.31 9.34
N ALA A 186 -4.25 -7.10 8.91
CA ALA A 186 -3.42 -6.87 7.73
C ALA A 186 -2.01 -7.46 7.89
N ALA A 187 -1.39 -7.29 9.06
CA ALA A 187 -0.09 -7.88 9.37
C ALA A 187 -0.14 -9.41 9.33
N ALA A 188 -1.18 -10.02 9.91
CA ALA A 188 -1.38 -11.47 9.84
C ALA A 188 -1.55 -11.96 8.40
N ASP A 189 -2.32 -11.25 7.56
CA ASP A 189 -2.48 -11.55 6.13
C ASP A 189 -1.14 -11.45 5.37
N ALA A 190 -0.39 -10.38 5.62
CA ALA A 190 0.91 -10.18 4.99
C ALA A 190 1.92 -11.28 5.37
N CYS A 191 1.94 -11.71 6.64
CA CYS A 191 2.77 -12.80 7.10
C CYS A 191 2.35 -14.15 6.49
N ARG A 192 1.04 -14.42 6.36
CA ARG A 192 0.56 -15.63 5.66
C ARG A 192 1.01 -15.66 4.21
N LEU A 193 0.89 -14.54 3.50
CA LEU A 193 1.35 -14.42 2.12
C LEU A 193 2.87 -14.63 2.03
N ALA A 194 3.66 -14.07 2.95
CA ALA A 194 5.10 -14.26 3.01
C ALA A 194 5.48 -15.73 3.19
N SER A 195 4.82 -16.43 4.12
CA SER A 195 5.04 -17.86 4.38
C SER A 195 4.69 -18.73 3.17
N ASP A 196 3.62 -18.40 2.45
CA ASP A 196 3.23 -19.10 1.23
C ASP A 196 4.27 -18.91 0.11
N LEU A 197 4.75 -17.69 -0.08
CA LEU A 197 5.76 -17.40 -1.09
C LEU A 197 7.10 -18.03 -0.76
N SER A 198 7.51 -18.03 0.52
CA SER A 198 8.73 -18.73 0.96
C SER A 198 8.68 -20.22 0.58
N ARG A 199 7.60 -20.90 0.96
CA ARG A 199 7.42 -22.33 0.62
C ARG A 199 7.43 -22.60 -0.89
N ARG A 200 6.82 -21.72 -1.68
CA ARG A 200 6.82 -21.84 -3.15
C ARG A 200 8.21 -21.60 -3.73
N ALA A 201 8.93 -20.60 -3.22
CA ALA A 201 10.30 -20.31 -3.65
C ALA A 201 11.24 -21.48 -3.33
N GLU A 202 11.16 -22.07 -2.14
CA GLU A 202 11.93 -23.25 -1.74
C GLU A 202 11.67 -24.44 -2.69
N LYS A 203 10.40 -24.71 -3.03
CA LYS A 203 10.05 -25.76 -3.99
C LYS A 203 10.62 -25.48 -5.38
N LEU A 204 10.54 -24.23 -5.87
CA LEU A 204 11.10 -23.86 -7.17
C LEU A 204 12.62 -24.04 -7.19
N LEU A 205 13.31 -23.57 -6.15
CA LEU A 205 14.75 -23.70 -6.04
C LEU A 205 15.21 -25.16 -5.96
N ALA A 206 14.43 -26.05 -5.31
CA ALA A 206 14.72 -27.49 -5.26
C ALA A 206 14.54 -28.20 -6.61
N VAL A 207 13.66 -27.67 -7.47
CA VAL A 207 13.40 -28.27 -8.81
C VAL A 207 14.27 -27.64 -9.90
N ALA A 208 14.68 -26.38 -9.74
CA ALA A 208 15.46 -25.65 -10.72
C ALA A 208 16.70 -26.39 -11.26
N PRO A 209 17.53 -27.06 -10.42
CA PRO A 209 18.68 -27.83 -10.91
C PRO A 209 18.30 -29.03 -11.76
N LYS A 210 17.04 -29.51 -11.67
CA LYS A 210 16.53 -30.66 -12.41
C LYS A 210 15.94 -30.27 -13.78
N LEU A 211 15.75 -28.97 -14.03
CA LEU A 211 15.25 -28.51 -15.32
C LEU A 211 16.37 -28.58 -16.35
N ARG A 212 16.17 -29.45 -17.35
CA ARG A 212 17.12 -29.66 -18.47
C ARG A 212 17.04 -28.59 -19.55
N ALA A 213 16.17 -27.58 -19.43
CA ALA A 213 16.00 -26.53 -20.41
C ALA A 213 17.21 -25.59 -20.41
N LYS A 214 17.83 -25.40 -21.57
CA LYS A 214 18.93 -24.46 -21.78
C LYS A 214 18.37 -23.05 -21.48
N GLY A 215 18.97 -22.29 -20.55
CA GLY A 215 18.50 -20.97 -20.13
C GLY A 215 17.62 -20.94 -18.88
N ALA A 216 17.27 -22.06 -18.28
CA ALA A 216 16.46 -22.07 -17.04
C ALA A 216 17.18 -21.39 -15.84
N GLY A 217 18.51 -21.36 -15.84
CA GLY A 217 19.32 -20.69 -14.83
C GLY A 217 19.19 -19.18 -14.86
N ASP A 218 19.09 -18.58 -16.04
CA ASP A 218 19.04 -17.12 -16.23
C ASP A 218 17.70 -16.52 -15.80
N VAL A 219 16.61 -17.29 -15.94
CA VAL A 219 15.26 -16.86 -15.52
C VAL A 219 15.13 -16.78 -14.00
N ILE A 220 15.88 -17.59 -13.26
CA ILE A 220 15.84 -17.66 -11.79
C ILE A 220 16.70 -16.56 -11.15
N SER A 221 17.70 -16.05 -11.86
CA SER A 221 18.62 -15.02 -11.39
C SER A 221 18.08 -13.59 -11.55
N CYS A 222 17.02 -13.38 -12.35
CA CYS A 222 16.45 -12.06 -12.66
C CYS A 222 15.22 -11.68 -11.82
N SER A 223 14.95 -12.36 -10.71
CA SER A 223 13.78 -12.08 -9.84
C SER A 223 14.16 -11.36 -8.56
#